data_93ed20f94c7461d0a9a56bfb7a1c988f
#
_entry.id   93ed20f94c7461d0a9a56bfb7a1c988f
#
_cell.length_a   1.000
_cell.length_b   1.000
_cell.length_c   1.000
_cell.angle_alpha   90.00
_cell.angle_beta   90.00
_cell.angle_gamma   90.00
#
_symmetry.space_group_name_H-M   'P 1'
#
loop_
_entity.id
_entity.type
_entity.pdbx_description
1 polymer ?
#
loop_
_entity_poly.entity_id
_entity_poly.type
_entity_poly.pdbx_seq_one_letter_code
_entity_poly.pdbx_strand_id
1 'polypeptide(L)'
;MEILPEEWKESIILPVYKKGDKTDCSNRRCISLLLTAYKIISNITPSRLTPYAEEITGDHHCGFQHNRSTTDHMFCIRQILDNKKWECNEVVHQVFIDFKKVYDSVGREVLYNIVIEFGVLMKLVRLIKICLNETCSRVLVGKHLSEMFPINNVLRQEDALLPLLFTCAVEYAIRRVQVNQDGLKLSGAHHLLVYSDDVNVLGGSINTI
;
A
#
# COMPACT_ATOMS: atom_id res chain seq x y z
N MET A 1 26.16 13.14 -8.46
CA MET A 1 24.73 12.84 -8.57
C MET A 1 24.61 11.35 -8.86
N GLU A 2 24.09 10.57 -7.94
CA GLU A 2 23.94 9.13 -8.14
C GLU A 2 22.75 8.93 -9.07
N ILE A 3 22.97 8.35 -10.23
CA ILE A 3 21.96 8.10 -11.27
C ILE A 3 21.98 6.61 -11.54
N LEU A 4 20.80 5.99 -11.63
CA LEU A 4 20.69 4.60 -12.07
C LEU A 4 21.12 4.48 -13.55
N PRO A 5 21.77 3.38 -13.93
CA PRO A 5 21.96 3.07 -15.35
C PRO A 5 20.62 3.07 -16.10
N GLU A 6 20.62 3.55 -17.35
CA GLU A 6 19.37 3.67 -18.13
C GLU A 6 18.64 2.33 -18.28
N GLU A 7 19.40 1.25 -18.47
CA GLU A 7 18.84 -0.11 -18.55
C GLU A 7 18.04 -0.53 -17.32
N TRP A 8 18.37 0.01 -16.13
CA TRP A 8 17.67 -0.32 -14.88
C TRP A 8 16.37 0.46 -14.71
N LYS A 9 16.19 1.53 -15.47
CA LYS A 9 14.98 2.34 -15.48
C LYS A 9 13.86 1.71 -16.32
N GLU A 10 14.21 0.76 -17.19
CA GLU A 10 13.24 0.10 -18.07
C GLU A 10 12.49 -1.04 -17.35
N SER A 11 11.23 -1.21 -17.72
CA SER A 11 10.42 -2.37 -17.33
C SER A 11 9.53 -2.83 -18.46
N ILE A 12 9.13 -4.11 -18.43
CA ILE A 12 8.15 -4.65 -19.37
C ILE A 12 6.86 -4.94 -18.61
N ILE A 13 5.76 -4.38 -19.05
CA ILE A 13 4.44 -4.59 -18.49
C ILE A 13 3.75 -5.74 -19.21
N LEU A 14 3.33 -6.75 -18.43
CA LEU A 14 2.50 -7.85 -18.88
C LEU A 14 1.06 -7.61 -18.40
N PRO A 15 0.10 -7.37 -19.32
CA PRO A 15 -1.31 -7.23 -18.95
C PRO A 15 -1.93 -8.62 -18.75
N VAL A 16 -2.19 -8.99 -17.49
CA VAL A 16 -2.84 -10.25 -17.12
C VAL A 16 -4.33 -10.02 -16.93
N TYR A 17 -5.16 -10.82 -17.59
CA TYR A 17 -6.61 -10.75 -17.44
C TYR A 17 -7.05 -11.14 -16.01
N LYS A 18 -7.94 -10.36 -15.41
CA LYS A 18 -8.47 -10.60 -14.07
C LYS A 18 -9.91 -11.14 -14.13
N LYS A 19 -10.86 -10.39 -14.68
CA LYS A 19 -12.28 -10.72 -14.79
C LYS A 19 -13.00 -9.71 -15.68
N GLY A 20 -14.21 -10.04 -16.16
CA GLY A 20 -15.04 -9.12 -16.93
C GLY A 20 -14.83 -9.22 -18.42
N ASP A 21 -14.95 -8.12 -19.15
CA ASP A 21 -14.71 -8.07 -20.59
C ASP A 21 -13.21 -8.08 -20.89
N LYS A 22 -12.77 -9.00 -21.75
CA LYS A 22 -11.36 -9.15 -22.14
C LYS A 22 -10.87 -8.00 -23.02
N THR A 23 -11.77 -7.28 -23.67
CA THR A 23 -11.44 -6.15 -24.51
C THR A 23 -11.21 -4.86 -23.73
N ASP A 24 -11.73 -4.79 -22.50
CA ASP A 24 -11.53 -3.65 -21.62
C ASP A 24 -10.20 -3.75 -20.86
N CYS A 25 -9.32 -2.78 -21.09
CA CYS A 25 -8.02 -2.69 -20.42
C CYS A 25 -8.12 -2.51 -18.91
N SER A 26 -9.23 -1.98 -18.39
CA SER A 26 -9.46 -1.81 -16.96
C SER A 26 -9.61 -3.16 -16.21
N ASN A 27 -9.96 -4.23 -16.93
CA ASN A 27 -10.10 -5.59 -16.42
C ASN A 27 -8.78 -6.38 -16.42
N ARG A 28 -7.67 -5.72 -16.64
CA ARG A 28 -6.33 -6.32 -16.62
C ARG A 28 -5.52 -5.81 -15.44
N ARG A 29 -4.72 -6.71 -14.86
CA ARG A 29 -3.67 -6.37 -13.90
C ARG A 29 -2.36 -6.24 -14.66
N CYS A 30 -1.63 -5.17 -14.44
CA CYS A 30 -0.34 -4.92 -15.07
C CYS A 30 0.79 -5.44 -14.18
N ILE A 31 1.46 -6.52 -14.58
CA ILE A 31 2.63 -7.05 -13.88
C ILE A 31 3.87 -6.44 -14.52
N SER A 32 4.74 -5.83 -13.74
CA SER A 32 5.99 -5.24 -14.22
C SER A 32 7.14 -6.23 -14.09
N LEU A 33 7.75 -6.59 -15.21
CA LEU A 33 8.99 -7.33 -15.23
C LEU A 33 10.16 -6.35 -15.12
N LEU A 34 10.84 -6.42 -14.00
CA LEU A 34 11.99 -5.57 -13.67
C LEU A 34 13.30 -6.32 -13.91
N LEU A 35 14.34 -5.61 -14.29
CA LEU A 35 15.69 -6.18 -14.41
C LEU A 35 16.19 -6.73 -13.07
N THR A 36 16.93 -7.84 -13.13
CA THR A 36 17.44 -8.50 -11.92
C THR A 36 18.33 -7.59 -11.08
N ALA A 37 19.18 -6.79 -11.72
CA ALA A 37 20.04 -5.83 -11.02
C ALA A 37 19.22 -4.77 -10.27
N TYR A 38 18.15 -4.25 -10.88
CA TYR A 38 17.23 -3.34 -10.20
C TYR A 38 16.52 -4.03 -9.03
N LYS A 39 16.06 -5.28 -9.20
CA LYS A 39 15.42 -6.04 -8.12
C LYS A 39 16.32 -6.22 -6.89
N ILE A 40 17.62 -6.35 -7.08
CA ILE A 40 18.55 -6.43 -5.95
C ILE A 40 18.54 -5.14 -5.14
N ILE A 41 18.63 -3.98 -5.79
CA ILE A 41 18.58 -2.69 -5.10
C ILE A 41 17.22 -2.44 -4.48
N SER A 42 16.13 -2.74 -5.22
CA SER A 42 14.77 -2.56 -4.72
C SER A 42 14.44 -3.50 -3.55
N ASN A 43 15.15 -4.60 -3.37
CA ASN A 43 15.03 -5.47 -2.19
C ASN A 43 15.88 -5.02 -0.99
N ILE A 44 17.02 -4.37 -1.23
CA ILE A 44 17.87 -3.84 -0.15
C ILE A 44 17.23 -2.62 0.51
N THR A 45 16.60 -1.76 -0.29
CA THR A 45 16.03 -0.51 0.21
C THR A 45 14.86 -0.73 1.19
N PRO A 46 13.91 -1.66 0.96
CA PRO A 46 12.86 -2.00 1.92
C PRO A 46 13.41 -2.50 3.26
N SER A 47 14.44 -3.35 3.27
CA SER A 47 15.00 -3.85 4.53
C SER A 47 15.54 -2.73 5.44
N ARG A 48 15.95 -1.60 4.84
CA ARG A 48 16.37 -0.40 5.58
C ARG A 48 15.21 0.54 5.93
N LEU A 49 14.11 0.48 5.19
CA LEU A 49 12.91 1.27 5.42
C LEU A 49 11.98 0.61 6.45
N THR A 50 12.00 -0.72 6.54
CA THR A 50 11.14 -1.50 7.45
C THR A 50 11.16 -1.00 8.89
N PRO A 51 12.31 -0.73 9.55
CA PRO A 51 12.30 -0.23 10.92
C PRO A 51 11.52 1.08 11.10
N TYR A 52 11.62 1.98 10.12
CA TYR A 52 10.83 3.23 10.14
C TYR A 52 9.34 2.95 9.93
N ALA A 53 9.00 2.07 8.99
CA ALA A 53 7.61 1.71 8.74
C ALA A 53 6.98 1.05 9.98
N GLU A 54 7.68 0.16 10.67
CA GLU A 54 7.21 -0.49 11.90
C GLU A 54 7.03 0.52 13.05
N GLU A 55 7.87 1.53 13.15
CA GLU A 55 7.73 2.60 14.16
C GLU A 55 6.56 3.55 13.83
N ILE A 56 6.31 3.78 12.54
CA ILE A 56 5.26 4.69 12.07
C ILE A 56 3.88 4.04 12.15
N THR A 57 3.79 2.77 11.75
CA THR A 57 2.51 2.07 11.67
C THR A 57 1.99 1.69 13.04
N GLY A 58 0.72 2.04 13.30
CA GLY A 58 0.03 1.65 14.53
C GLY A 58 -0.38 0.16 14.54
N ASP A 59 -0.83 -0.31 15.71
CA ASP A 59 -1.29 -1.70 15.91
C ASP A 59 -2.50 -2.08 15.04
N HIS A 60 -3.21 -1.10 14.50
CA HIS A 60 -4.34 -1.27 13.60
C HIS A 60 -3.93 -1.76 12.20
N HIS A 61 -2.64 -1.68 11.87
CA HIS A 61 -2.11 -2.07 10.56
C HIS A 61 -1.51 -3.47 10.61
N CYS A 62 -2.07 -4.41 9.84
CA CYS A 62 -1.59 -5.80 9.80
C CYS A 62 -0.97 -6.19 8.45
N GLY A 63 -1.13 -5.37 7.41
CA GLY A 63 -0.58 -5.65 6.09
C GLY A 63 0.91 -5.37 5.98
N PHE A 64 1.66 -6.28 5.34
CA PHE A 64 3.10 -6.18 5.08
C PHE A 64 4.00 -5.99 6.32
N GLN A 65 3.48 -6.26 7.52
CA GLN A 65 4.25 -6.27 8.76
C GLN A 65 4.74 -7.67 9.11
N HIS A 66 5.93 -7.73 9.71
CA HIS A 66 6.48 -8.99 10.19
C HIS A 66 5.63 -9.54 11.35
N ASN A 67 5.38 -10.85 11.37
CA ASN A 67 4.58 -11.54 12.39
C ASN A 67 3.10 -11.08 12.49
N ARG A 68 2.54 -10.45 11.47
CA ARG A 68 1.11 -10.12 11.36
C ARG A 68 0.48 -10.91 10.20
N SER A 69 -0.73 -11.39 10.39
CA SER A 69 -1.44 -12.18 9.38
C SER A 69 -2.88 -11.71 9.18
N THR A 70 -3.47 -12.13 8.06
CA THR A 70 -4.91 -11.96 7.82
C THR A 70 -5.76 -12.66 8.88
N THR A 71 -5.25 -13.75 9.46
CA THR A 71 -5.91 -14.51 10.53
C THR A 71 -6.04 -13.66 11.80
N ASP A 72 -4.98 -12.90 12.15
CA ASP A 72 -5.02 -11.99 13.30
C ASP A 72 -6.07 -10.90 13.09
N HIS A 73 -6.17 -10.38 11.87
CA HIS A 73 -7.17 -9.38 11.51
C HIS A 73 -8.60 -9.92 11.64
N MET A 74 -8.86 -11.13 11.10
CA MET A 74 -10.15 -11.80 11.24
C MET A 74 -10.47 -12.11 12.71
N PHE A 75 -9.48 -12.51 13.49
CA PHE A 75 -9.63 -12.76 14.92
C PHE A 75 -10.03 -11.49 15.68
N CYS A 76 -9.35 -10.37 15.42
CA CYS A 76 -9.72 -9.07 16.00
C CYS A 76 -11.15 -8.67 15.68
N ILE A 77 -11.56 -8.76 14.40
CA ILE A 77 -12.94 -8.45 13.97
C ILE A 77 -13.93 -9.35 14.73
N ARG A 78 -13.67 -10.65 14.78
CA ARG A 78 -14.52 -11.61 15.46
C ARG A 78 -14.66 -11.30 16.95
N GLN A 79 -13.56 -11.00 17.63
CA GLN A 79 -13.60 -10.61 19.05
C GLN A 79 -14.42 -9.35 19.26
N ILE A 80 -14.26 -8.33 18.41
CA ILE A 80 -15.05 -7.10 18.48
C ILE A 80 -16.55 -7.41 18.37
N LEU A 81 -16.91 -8.22 17.37
CA LEU A 81 -18.31 -8.57 17.13
C LEU A 81 -18.90 -9.42 18.26
N ASP A 82 -18.14 -10.39 18.76
CA ASP A 82 -18.59 -11.27 19.83
C ASP A 82 -18.76 -10.50 21.15
N ASN A 83 -17.82 -9.67 21.54
CA ASN A 83 -17.92 -8.88 22.77
C ASN A 83 -19.09 -7.90 22.72
N LYS A 84 -19.27 -7.20 21.61
CA LYS A 84 -20.39 -6.25 21.48
C LYS A 84 -21.75 -6.95 21.49
N LYS A 85 -21.86 -8.10 20.84
CA LYS A 85 -23.10 -8.88 20.81
C LYS A 85 -23.43 -9.49 22.18
N TRP A 86 -22.43 -10.05 22.87
CA TRP A 86 -22.66 -10.81 24.09
C TRP A 86 -22.64 -9.96 25.36
N GLU A 87 -21.76 -8.96 25.42
CA GLU A 87 -21.60 -8.12 26.62
C GLU A 87 -22.50 -6.88 26.62
N CYS A 88 -22.70 -6.25 25.46
CA CYS A 88 -23.40 -4.97 25.38
C CYS A 88 -24.73 -5.05 24.64
N ASN A 89 -25.04 -6.14 23.93
CA ASN A 89 -26.21 -6.27 23.05
C ASN A 89 -26.34 -5.09 22.05
N GLU A 90 -25.20 -4.56 21.60
CA GLU A 90 -25.13 -3.41 20.71
C GLU A 90 -24.93 -3.85 19.26
N VAL A 91 -25.45 -3.06 18.33
CA VAL A 91 -25.24 -3.24 16.89
C VAL A 91 -23.88 -2.68 16.52
N VAL A 92 -23.08 -3.45 15.77
CA VAL A 92 -21.83 -2.99 15.19
C VAL A 92 -22.04 -2.69 13.71
N HIS A 93 -21.75 -1.48 13.32
CA HIS A 93 -21.68 -1.07 11.92
C HIS A 93 -20.26 -1.27 11.42
N GLN A 94 -20.12 -1.76 10.19
CA GLN A 94 -18.83 -2.02 9.58
C GLN A 94 -18.81 -1.49 8.15
N VAL A 95 -17.78 -0.72 7.82
CA VAL A 95 -17.51 -0.22 6.47
C VAL A 95 -16.22 -0.80 5.97
N PHE A 96 -16.28 -1.44 4.80
CA PHE A 96 -15.12 -1.91 4.05
C PHE A 96 -14.78 -0.89 2.97
N ILE A 97 -13.55 -0.42 2.96
CA ILE A 97 -13.03 0.47 1.93
C ILE A 97 -12.01 -0.32 1.11
N ASP A 98 -12.35 -0.59 -0.15
CA ASP A 98 -11.46 -1.19 -1.15
C ASP A 98 -11.01 -0.08 -2.10
N PHE A 99 -9.73 0.21 -2.11
CA PHE A 99 -9.18 1.24 -2.98
C PHE A 99 -8.99 0.73 -4.40
N LYS A 100 -9.63 1.37 -5.36
CA LYS A 100 -9.45 1.03 -6.77
C LYS A 100 -8.14 1.57 -7.31
N LYS A 101 -7.25 0.68 -7.80
CA LYS A 101 -5.96 1.05 -8.40
C LYS A 101 -5.10 1.95 -7.49
N VAL A 102 -5.04 1.61 -6.25
CA VAL A 102 -4.39 2.36 -5.18
C VAL A 102 -2.95 2.76 -5.52
N TYR A 103 -2.20 1.84 -6.05
CA TYR A 103 -0.79 2.07 -6.40
C TYR A 103 -0.62 3.08 -7.54
N ASP A 104 -1.66 3.26 -8.36
CA ASP A 104 -1.68 4.19 -9.48
C ASP A 104 -2.12 5.60 -9.06
N SER A 105 -2.72 5.76 -7.88
CA SER A 105 -3.34 7.01 -7.44
C SER A 105 -2.45 7.89 -6.57
N VAL A 106 -1.37 7.35 -6.01
CA VAL A 106 -0.47 8.12 -5.14
C VAL A 106 0.68 8.72 -5.94
N GLY A 107 0.75 10.03 -6.02
CA GLY A 107 1.82 10.76 -6.69
C GLY A 107 3.16 10.59 -5.97
N ARG A 108 4.26 10.43 -6.73
CA ARG A 108 5.61 10.23 -6.19
C ARG A 108 6.07 11.32 -5.26
N GLU A 109 5.85 12.59 -5.62
CA GLU A 109 6.24 13.73 -4.78
C GLU A 109 5.49 13.74 -3.45
N VAL A 110 4.23 13.32 -3.44
CA VAL A 110 3.45 13.18 -2.21
C VAL A 110 4.07 12.09 -1.33
N LEU A 111 4.45 10.95 -1.91
CA LEU A 111 5.13 9.87 -1.17
C LEU A 111 6.45 10.34 -0.56
N TYR A 112 7.26 11.08 -1.31
CA TYR A 112 8.53 11.60 -0.78
C TYR A 112 8.32 12.53 0.41
N ASN A 113 7.31 13.40 0.33
CA ASN A 113 6.98 14.31 1.43
C ASN A 113 6.47 13.53 2.66
N ILE A 114 5.66 12.50 2.45
CA ILE A 114 5.17 11.63 3.53
C ILE A 114 6.32 10.95 4.27
N VAL A 115 7.25 10.30 3.55
CA VAL A 115 8.37 9.61 4.21
C VAL A 115 9.35 10.58 4.87
N ILE A 116 9.48 11.82 4.38
CA ILE A 116 10.25 12.88 5.03
C ILE A 116 9.56 13.32 6.33
N GLU A 117 8.25 13.56 6.29
CA GLU A 117 7.45 13.96 7.46
C GLU A 117 7.48 12.89 8.55
N PHE A 118 7.57 11.63 8.19
CA PHE A 118 7.75 10.51 9.09
C PHE A 118 9.19 10.33 9.61
N GLY A 119 10.10 11.23 9.29
CA GLY A 119 11.47 11.22 9.84
C GLY A 119 12.41 10.22 9.18
N VAL A 120 12.08 9.68 8.02
CA VAL A 120 12.98 8.79 7.27
C VAL A 120 14.24 9.55 6.86
N LEU A 121 15.41 8.95 7.07
CA LEU A 121 16.69 9.57 6.76
C LEU A 121 16.77 10.05 5.30
N MET A 122 17.21 11.28 5.08
CA MET A 122 17.33 11.88 3.75
C MET A 122 18.17 11.08 2.76
N LYS A 123 19.15 10.28 3.24
CA LYS A 123 19.91 9.37 2.38
C LYS A 123 19.02 8.26 1.80
N LEU A 124 18.10 7.73 2.61
CA LEU A 124 17.16 6.70 2.19
C LEU A 124 16.09 7.28 1.25
N VAL A 125 15.59 8.48 1.54
CA VAL A 125 14.67 9.20 0.64
C VAL A 125 15.31 9.44 -0.73
N ARG A 126 16.60 9.81 -0.77
CA ARG A 126 17.34 9.95 -2.04
C ARG A 126 17.43 8.63 -2.81
N LEU A 127 17.69 7.50 -2.14
CA LEU A 127 17.69 6.19 -2.77
C LEU A 127 16.31 5.85 -3.35
N ILE A 128 15.22 6.09 -2.60
CA ILE A 128 13.86 5.90 -3.07
C ILE A 128 13.60 6.76 -4.33
N LYS A 129 14.00 8.03 -4.31
CA LYS A 129 13.89 8.92 -5.48
C LYS A 129 14.65 8.38 -6.68
N ILE A 130 15.88 7.91 -6.49
CA ILE A 130 16.70 7.33 -7.56
C ILE A 130 16.01 6.10 -8.16
N CYS A 131 15.44 5.23 -7.34
CA CYS A 131 14.72 4.03 -7.81
C CYS A 131 13.44 4.35 -8.60
N LEU A 132 12.75 5.43 -8.25
CA LEU A 132 11.45 5.75 -8.84
C LEU A 132 11.52 6.79 -9.97
N ASN A 133 12.57 7.59 -10.04
CA ASN A 133 12.67 8.66 -11.05
C ASN A 133 13.02 8.12 -12.44
N GLU A 134 12.53 8.83 -13.46
CA GLU A 134 12.83 8.61 -14.88
C GLU A 134 12.56 7.16 -15.34
N THR A 135 11.57 6.52 -14.77
CA THR A 135 11.25 5.14 -15.11
C THR A 135 10.40 5.06 -16.37
N CYS A 136 10.76 4.13 -17.26
CA CYS A 136 10.06 3.89 -18.53
C CYS A 136 9.55 2.45 -18.59
N SER A 137 8.50 2.23 -19.39
CA SER A 137 7.95 0.90 -19.62
C SER A 137 7.56 0.67 -21.06
N ARG A 138 7.49 -0.61 -21.43
CA ARG A 138 6.89 -1.10 -22.67
C ARG A 138 5.84 -2.15 -22.31
N VAL A 139 4.79 -2.27 -23.08
CA VAL A 139 3.75 -3.30 -22.89
C VAL A 139 4.02 -4.47 -23.83
N LEU A 140 4.04 -5.68 -23.28
CA LEU A 140 4.18 -6.91 -24.07
C LEU A 140 2.82 -7.61 -24.17
N VAL A 141 2.32 -7.73 -25.40
CA VAL A 141 1.09 -8.47 -25.71
C VAL A 141 1.40 -9.56 -26.74
N GLY A 142 1.36 -10.81 -26.31
CA GLY A 142 1.79 -11.92 -27.14
C GLY A 142 3.27 -11.83 -27.50
N LYS A 143 3.59 -11.58 -28.78
CA LYS A 143 4.96 -11.37 -29.30
C LYS A 143 5.26 -9.91 -29.64
N HIS A 144 4.33 -9.01 -29.40
CA HIS A 144 4.44 -7.59 -29.78
C HIS A 144 4.81 -6.75 -28.57
N LEU A 145 5.86 -5.99 -28.70
CA LEU A 145 6.34 -5.02 -27.71
C LEU A 145 5.96 -3.61 -28.19
N SER A 146 5.33 -2.83 -27.31
CA SER A 146 4.99 -1.44 -27.63
C SER A 146 6.24 -0.53 -27.70
N GLU A 147 6.04 0.68 -28.18
CA GLU A 147 7.01 1.76 -27.96
C GLU A 147 7.19 2.02 -26.45
N MET A 148 8.34 2.62 -26.13
CA MET A 148 8.67 3.01 -24.75
C MET A 148 7.90 4.26 -24.35
N PHE A 149 7.35 4.27 -23.13
CA PHE A 149 6.67 5.42 -22.58
C PHE A 149 7.11 5.67 -21.13
N PRO A 150 7.17 6.94 -20.69
CA PRO A 150 7.54 7.28 -19.32
C PRO A 150 6.42 6.92 -18.35
N ILE A 151 6.81 6.51 -17.13
CA ILE A 151 5.89 6.28 -16.01
C ILE A 151 6.02 7.44 -15.04
N ASN A 152 5.03 8.32 -15.00
CA ASN A 152 5.10 9.54 -14.21
C ASN A 152 4.53 9.42 -12.79
N ASN A 153 3.52 8.58 -12.58
CA ASN A 153 2.70 8.63 -11.37
C ASN A 153 2.65 7.33 -10.57
N VAL A 154 3.39 6.29 -10.93
CA VAL A 154 3.10 4.96 -10.40
C VAL A 154 4.32 4.33 -9.76
N LEU A 155 4.08 3.70 -8.61
CA LEU A 155 4.94 2.66 -8.10
C LEU A 155 4.75 1.43 -9.01
N ARG A 156 5.85 0.86 -9.51
CA ARG A 156 5.79 -0.32 -10.38
C ARG A 156 5.21 -1.49 -9.60
N GLN A 157 4.13 -2.07 -10.08
CA GLN A 157 3.59 -3.30 -9.51
C GLN A 157 4.68 -4.40 -9.59
N GLU A 158 4.93 -5.13 -8.51
CA GLU A 158 6.06 -6.04 -8.27
C GLU A 158 7.37 -5.38 -7.83
N ASP A 159 7.39 -4.08 -7.55
CA ASP A 159 8.52 -3.45 -6.87
C ASP A 159 8.42 -3.72 -5.36
N ALA A 160 9.51 -4.20 -4.78
CA ALA A 160 9.58 -4.52 -3.35
C ALA A 160 9.39 -3.29 -2.44
N LEU A 161 9.64 -2.09 -2.95
CA LEU A 161 9.40 -0.82 -2.24
C LEU A 161 7.91 -0.48 -2.11
N LEU A 162 7.10 -0.98 -3.05
CA LEU A 162 5.70 -0.61 -3.18
C LEU A 162 4.89 -0.83 -1.89
N PRO A 163 4.92 -2.03 -1.25
CA PRO A 163 4.13 -2.29 -0.06
C PRO A 163 4.44 -1.33 1.08
N LEU A 164 5.72 -1.08 1.35
CA LEU A 164 6.14 -0.22 2.46
C LEU A 164 5.80 1.25 2.24
N LEU A 165 6.05 1.77 1.04
CA LEU A 165 5.71 3.15 0.70
C LEU A 165 4.20 3.37 0.73
N PHE A 166 3.44 2.37 0.31
CA PHE A 166 2.00 2.41 0.37
C PHE A 166 1.49 2.37 1.81
N THR A 167 2.06 1.51 2.66
CA THR A 167 1.76 1.48 4.11
C THR A 167 1.98 2.85 4.75
N CYS A 168 3.07 3.54 4.42
CA CYS A 168 3.30 4.91 4.89
C CYS A 168 2.21 5.88 4.38
N ALA A 169 1.79 5.76 3.12
CA ALA A 169 0.75 6.63 2.56
C ALA A 169 -0.61 6.41 3.24
N VAL A 170 -1.00 5.18 3.49
CA VAL A 170 -2.24 4.84 4.18
C VAL A 170 -2.21 5.33 5.63
N GLU A 171 -1.12 5.10 6.34
CA GLU A 171 -0.94 5.57 7.71
C GLU A 171 -1.01 7.10 7.80
N TYR A 172 -0.41 7.80 6.84
CA TYR A 172 -0.48 9.25 6.74
C TYR A 172 -1.92 9.74 6.53
N ALA A 173 -2.68 9.08 5.67
CA ALA A 173 -4.09 9.39 5.45
C ALA A 173 -4.91 9.15 6.71
N ILE A 174 -4.69 8.03 7.40
CA ILE A 174 -5.38 7.67 8.63
C ILE A 174 -5.13 8.71 9.73
N ARG A 175 -3.90 9.14 9.93
CA ARG A 175 -3.56 10.16 10.94
C ARG A 175 -4.22 11.51 10.69
N ARG A 176 -4.58 11.82 9.44
CA ARG A 176 -5.29 13.04 9.07
C ARG A 176 -6.81 12.94 9.17
N VAL A 177 -7.35 11.74 9.19
CA VAL A 177 -8.77 11.53 9.44
C VAL A 177 -9.00 11.68 10.95
N GLN A 178 -9.83 12.64 11.35
CA GLN A 178 -10.29 12.73 12.74
C GLN A 178 -11.22 11.56 13.01
N VAL A 179 -10.65 10.46 13.48
CA VAL A 179 -11.46 9.34 13.97
C VAL A 179 -12.10 9.77 15.28
N ASN A 180 -13.42 9.85 15.32
CA ASN A 180 -14.17 10.13 16.54
C ASN A 180 -13.86 9.01 17.55
N GLN A 181 -13.18 9.36 18.65
CA GLN A 181 -12.67 8.38 19.63
C GLN A 181 -13.75 7.85 20.58
N ASP A 182 -15.00 8.31 20.47
CA ASP A 182 -16.10 7.96 21.37
C ASP A 182 -16.77 6.60 21.07
N GLY A 183 -16.31 5.91 20.03
CA GLY A 183 -16.82 4.60 19.66
C GLY A 183 -16.13 3.43 20.34
N LEU A 184 -16.10 2.28 19.67
CA LEU A 184 -15.62 0.97 20.12
C LEU A 184 -14.16 0.96 20.60
N LYS A 185 -13.91 1.00 21.88
CA LYS A 185 -12.61 0.71 22.48
C LYS A 185 -12.59 -0.72 23.02
N LEU A 186 -11.82 -1.60 22.40
CA LEU A 186 -11.47 -2.90 22.95
C LEU A 186 -10.02 -2.84 23.42
N SER A 187 -9.79 -2.86 24.72
CA SER A 187 -8.45 -2.99 25.32
C SER A 187 -7.36 -2.10 24.67
N GLY A 188 -7.72 -0.87 24.28
CA GLY A 188 -6.83 0.03 23.55
C GLY A 188 -6.79 -0.15 22.02
N ALA A 189 -7.51 -1.11 21.47
CA ALA A 189 -7.58 -1.34 20.02
C ALA A 189 -8.61 -0.40 19.36
N HIS A 190 -8.23 0.08 18.22
CA HIS A 190 -8.91 1.12 17.45
C HIS A 190 -10.12 0.58 16.66
N HIS A 191 -11.02 1.51 16.28
CA HIS A 191 -12.14 1.28 15.37
C HIS A 191 -11.72 0.98 13.93
N LEU A 192 -10.44 1.08 13.66
CA LEU A 192 -9.85 1.00 12.34
C LEU A 192 -8.93 -0.20 12.26
N LEU A 193 -9.13 -1.03 11.25
CA LEU A 193 -8.28 -2.17 10.94
C LEU A 193 -7.86 -2.07 9.48
N VAL A 194 -6.56 -2.15 9.23
CA VAL A 194 -5.97 -1.99 7.90
C VAL A 194 -5.17 -3.22 7.51
N TYR A 195 -5.44 -3.76 6.33
CA TYR A 195 -4.65 -4.83 5.74
C TYR A 195 -4.30 -4.48 4.30
N SER A 196 -3.07 -4.06 4.05
CA SER A 196 -2.64 -3.56 2.74
C SER A 196 -3.51 -2.39 2.27
N ASP A 197 -4.26 -2.59 1.20
CA ASP A 197 -5.21 -1.65 0.59
C ASP A 197 -6.65 -1.79 1.12
N ASP A 198 -6.92 -2.81 1.92
CA ASP A 198 -8.23 -3.01 2.54
C ASP A 198 -8.31 -2.30 3.90
N VAL A 199 -9.24 -1.37 4.03
CA VAL A 199 -9.48 -0.65 5.28
C VAL A 199 -10.87 -1.01 5.82
N ASN A 200 -10.90 -1.44 7.07
CA ASN A 200 -12.10 -1.74 7.83
C ASN A 200 -12.32 -0.69 8.91
N VAL A 201 -13.47 -0.04 8.89
CA VAL A 201 -13.90 0.87 9.94
C VAL A 201 -15.08 0.25 10.67
N LEU A 202 -14.98 0.16 12.01
CA LEU A 202 -16.04 -0.37 12.86
C LEU A 202 -16.51 0.71 13.83
N GLY A 203 -17.84 0.82 14.02
CA GLY A 203 -18.44 1.78 14.93
C GLY A 203 -19.76 1.29 15.51
N GLY A 204 -20.16 1.87 16.65
CA GLY A 204 -21.44 1.57 17.32
C GLY A 204 -22.65 2.23 16.65
N SER A 205 -22.46 3.21 15.76
CA SER A 205 -23.52 3.86 15.01
C SER A 205 -23.03 4.32 13.64
N ILE A 206 -23.97 4.57 12.72
CA ILE A 206 -23.65 5.12 11.38
C ILE A 206 -22.95 6.48 11.49
N ASN A 207 -23.23 7.25 12.52
CA ASN A 207 -22.63 8.57 12.72
C ASN A 207 -21.19 8.51 13.30
N THR A 208 -20.74 7.34 13.74
CA THR A 208 -19.39 7.11 14.29
C THR A 208 -18.43 6.47 13.28
N ILE A 209 -18.92 6.13 12.10
CA ILE A 209 -18.18 5.65 10.95
C ILE A 209 -18.10 6.73 9.89
#